data_369cadb5c0d2a2b004266ae305580841
#
_entry.id   369cadb5c0d2a2b004266ae305580841
#
_cell.length_a   1.000
_cell.length_b   1.000
_cell.length_c   1.000
_cell.angle_alpha   90.00
_cell.angle_beta   90.00
_cell.angle_gamma   90.00
#
_symmetry.space_group_name_H-M   'P 1'
#
loop_
_entity.id
_entity.type
_entity.pdbx_description
1 polymer ?
#
loop_
_entity_poly.entity_id
_entity_poly.type
_entity_poly.pdbx_seq_one_letter_code
_entity_poly.pdbx_strand_id
1 'polypeptide(L)'
;MEEEKLNELKNEVEEMENKINYKYNEEGELRNKETNEKVKRLNQKEYNLVGDYITKYIQYKILKEYKLIPMYVPSLENSSNFYIRVKEIPQCVIYVSQDFDINSNCICIIQGTGAVRVGLWARSVCINENLYLGSIIPYIKKAFEYNFPLIILNPNETCDIDNNKIKIPEFNSMESHCNYVYDNIIKKNNNIKNLNIIAHSMGGYCTIQILIKNEEDLLSGKIKKIAFTDSVHGDSYKELSDKGKEKLKNITKDYISSDEPLGKLISKWDESCNGVNCYSSGHPLHEYTSGYAIEEVFKWINCNDDCINDDIVNDGNDKDDKKENEGNEKKK
;
A
#
# COMPACT_ATOMS: atom_id res chain seq x y z
N MET A 1 -15.02 11.93 21.90
CA MET A 1 -14.72 12.18 20.46
C MET A 1 -14.34 10.91 19.72
N GLU A 2 -13.32 10.13 20.15
CA GLU A 2 -12.97 8.86 19.49
C GLU A 2 -14.04 7.78 19.65
N GLU A 3 -14.60 7.63 20.85
CA GLU A 3 -15.66 6.65 21.13
C GLU A 3 -16.97 6.98 20.40
N GLU A 4 -17.32 8.24 20.29
CA GLU A 4 -18.48 8.73 19.54
C GLU A 4 -18.37 8.39 18.05
N LYS A 5 -17.21 8.68 17.42
CA LYS A 5 -16.95 8.33 16.01
C LYS A 5 -16.92 6.82 15.77
N LEU A 6 -16.36 6.07 16.70
CA LEU A 6 -16.37 4.62 16.61
C LEU A 6 -17.79 4.06 16.65
N ASN A 7 -18.66 4.65 17.49
CA ASN A 7 -20.06 4.27 17.58
C ASN A 7 -20.85 4.69 16.32
N GLU A 8 -20.59 5.88 15.76
CA GLU A 8 -21.18 6.31 14.50
C GLU A 8 -20.82 5.34 13.37
N LEU A 9 -19.55 5.02 13.21
CA LEU A 9 -19.08 4.10 12.18
C LEU A 9 -19.62 2.68 12.39
N LYS A 10 -19.75 2.23 13.64
CA LYS A 10 -20.39 0.96 13.98
C LYS A 10 -21.84 0.93 13.50
N ASN A 11 -22.60 1.98 13.77
CA ASN A 11 -24.00 2.09 13.36
C ASN A 11 -24.14 2.13 11.82
N GLU A 12 -23.23 2.83 11.12
CA GLU A 12 -23.18 2.82 9.65
C GLU A 12 -22.94 1.42 9.10
N VAL A 13 -21.97 0.67 9.69
CA VAL A 13 -21.68 -0.71 9.29
C VAL A 13 -22.88 -1.61 9.50
N GLU A 14 -23.55 -1.55 10.65
CA GLU A 14 -24.75 -2.34 10.94
C GLU A 14 -25.91 -1.99 10.01
N GLU A 15 -26.11 -0.70 9.71
CA GLU A 15 -27.13 -0.25 8.76
C GLU A 15 -26.85 -0.77 7.33
N MET A 16 -25.59 -0.68 6.88
CA MET A 16 -25.20 -1.19 5.56
C MET A 16 -25.28 -2.72 5.50
N GLU A 17 -24.87 -3.41 6.56
CA GLU A 17 -24.98 -4.86 6.65
C GLU A 17 -26.45 -5.32 6.52
N ASN A 18 -27.39 -4.58 7.09
CA ASN A 18 -28.81 -4.88 6.96
C ASN A 18 -29.38 -4.67 5.53
N LYS A 19 -28.69 -3.89 4.69
CA LYS A 19 -29.09 -3.64 3.29
C LYS A 19 -28.52 -4.67 2.30
N ILE A 20 -27.62 -5.55 2.75
CA ILE A 20 -26.98 -6.58 1.92
C ILE A 20 -27.25 -7.97 2.49
N ASN A 21 -27.25 -8.98 1.64
CA ASN A 21 -27.45 -10.38 2.03
C ASN A 21 -26.15 -11.12 2.37
N TYR A 22 -25.09 -10.37 2.70
CA TYR A 22 -23.75 -10.93 2.90
C TYR A 22 -23.16 -10.45 4.24
N LYS A 23 -22.32 -11.30 4.84
CA LYS A 23 -21.49 -10.99 6.00
C LYS A 23 -20.17 -11.75 5.93
N TYR A 24 -19.17 -11.25 6.61
CA TYR A 24 -17.91 -11.99 6.78
C TYR A 24 -18.05 -13.08 7.84
N ASN A 25 -17.51 -14.27 7.53
CA ASN A 25 -17.33 -15.34 8.49
C ASN A 25 -16.02 -15.13 9.29
N GLU A 26 -15.69 -16.06 10.20
CA GLU A 26 -14.49 -16.00 11.04
C GLU A 26 -13.19 -16.10 10.22
N GLU A 27 -13.23 -16.81 9.09
CA GLU A 27 -12.12 -16.94 8.15
C GLU A 27 -11.91 -15.70 7.27
N GLY A 28 -12.78 -14.70 7.36
CA GLY A 28 -12.73 -13.47 6.55
C GLY A 28 -13.28 -13.62 5.14
N GLU A 29 -14.09 -14.65 4.89
CA GLU A 29 -14.78 -14.84 3.61
C GLU A 29 -16.17 -14.20 3.65
N LEU A 30 -16.54 -13.48 2.59
CA LEU A 30 -17.87 -12.89 2.45
C LEU A 30 -18.87 -13.96 2.03
N ARG A 31 -19.86 -14.24 2.90
CA ARG A 31 -20.83 -15.30 2.74
C ARG A 31 -22.26 -14.77 2.76
N ASN A 32 -23.15 -15.42 1.98
CA ASN A 32 -24.56 -15.15 2.05
C ASN A 32 -25.11 -15.51 3.43
N LYS A 33 -25.91 -14.62 4.03
CA LYS A 33 -26.42 -14.76 5.42
C LYS A 33 -27.36 -15.95 5.61
N GLU A 34 -28.10 -16.33 4.56
CA GLU A 34 -29.10 -17.40 4.62
C GLU A 34 -28.51 -18.74 4.19
N THR A 35 -27.77 -18.76 3.06
CA THR A 35 -27.32 -20.00 2.43
C THR A 35 -25.88 -20.37 2.78
N ASN A 36 -25.11 -19.43 3.38
CA ASN A 36 -23.69 -19.56 3.65
C ASN A 36 -22.81 -19.81 2.39
N GLU A 37 -23.36 -19.60 1.20
CA GLU A 37 -22.61 -19.73 -0.04
C GLU A 37 -21.70 -18.53 -0.29
N LYS A 38 -20.63 -18.72 -1.09
CA LYS A 38 -19.79 -17.63 -1.61
C LYS A 38 -20.63 -16.62 -2.38
N VAL A 39 -20.12 -15.39 -2.48
CA VAL A 39 -20.78 -14.35 -3.28
C VAL A 39 -20.92 -14.82 -4.73
N LYS A 40 -22.15 -14.76 -5.25
CA LYS A 40 -22.44 -15.00 -6.66
C LYS A 40 -22.27 -13.71 -7.46
N ARG A 41 -22.36 -13.81 -8.79
CA ARG A 41 -22.25 -12.65 -9.68
C ARG A 41 -23.23 -11.55 -9.25
N LEU A 42 -22.66 -10.41 -8.81
CA LEU A 42 -23.38 -9.21 -8.44
C LEU A 42 -23.61 -8.33 -9.69
N ASN A 43 -24.75 -7.65 -9.76
CA ASN A 43 -24.89 -6.53 -10.68
C ASN A 43 -24.10 -5.30 -10.16
N GLN A 44 -23.94 -4.28 -11.00
CA GLN A 44 -23.12 -3.10 -10.63
C GLN A 44 -23.61 -2.39 -9.37
N LYS A 45 -24.92 -2.30 -9.16
CA LYS A 45 -25.51 -1.63 -7.99
C LYS A 45 -25.23 -2.42 -6.71
N GLU A 46 -25.42 -3.73 -6.76
CA GLU A 46 -25.11 -4.65 -5.65
C GLU A 46 -23.60 -4.63 -5.34
N TYR A 47 -22.76 -4.70 -6.38
CA TYR A 47 -21.30 -4.64 -6.23
C TYR A 47 -20.84 -3.36 -5.53
N ASN A 48 -21.44 -2.22 -5.89
CA ASN A 48 -21.13 -0.95 -5.23
C ASN A 48 -21.59 -0.96 -3.77
N LEU A 49 -22.81 -1.40 -3.48
CA LEU A 49 -23.35 -1.45 -2.13
C LEU A 49 -22.53 -2.37 -1.21
N VAL A 50 -22.15 -3.56 -1.70
CA VAL A 50 -21.27 -4.48 -0.97
C VAL A 50 -19.88 -3.87 -0.78
N GLY A 51 -19.35 -3.19 -1.79
CA GLY A 51 -18.06 -2.51 -1.70
C GLY A 51 -18.03 -1.37 -0.68
N ASP A 52 -19.13 -0.61 -0.59
CA ASP A 52 -19.26 0.46 0.40
C ASP A 52 -19.33 -0.10 1.83
N TYR A 53 -20.11 -1.18 2.03
CA TYR A 53 -20.13 -1.92 3.29
C TYR A 53 -18.74 -2.41 3.69
N ILE A 54 -18.01 -3.06 2.78
CA ILE A 54 -16.67 -3.58 3.05
C ILE A 54 -15.72 -2.46 3.46
N THR A 55 -15.77 -1.32 2.77
CA THR A 55 -14.95 -0.15 3.09
C THR A 55 -15.20 0.30 4.53
N LYS A 56 -16.45 0.50 4.91
CA LYS A 56 -16.81 0.93 6.28
C LYS A 56 -16.49 -0.14 7.33
N TYR A 57 -16.70 -1.41 7.01
CA TYR A 57 -16.36 -2.53 7.89
C TYR A 57 -14.86 -2.60 8.19
N ILE A 58 -14.00 -2.45 7.16
CA ILE A 58 -12.55 -2.41 7.33
C ILE A 58 -12.13 -1.19 8.16
N GLN A 59 -12.66 0.00 7.88
CA GLN A 59 -12.37 1.22 8.64
C GLN A 59 -12.77 1.06 10.11
N TYR A 60 -13.93 0.47 10.38
CA TYR A 60 -14.37 0.16 11.74
C TYR A 60 -13.39 -0.79 12.45
N LYS A 61 -12.94 -1.87 11.78
CA LYS A 61 -11.94 -2.79 12.34
C LYS A 61 -10.61 -2.09 12.63
N ILE A 62 -10.14 -1.25 11.73
CA ILE A 62 -8.90 -0.48 11.89
C ILE A 62 -8.95 0.40 13.14
N LEU A 63 -10.04 1.12 13.35
CA LEU A 63 -10.21 1.96 14.53
C LEU A 63 -10.41 1.14 15.81
N LYS A 64 -11.27 0.12 15.77
CA LYS A 64 -11.63 -0.66 16.94
C LYS A 64 -10.52 -1.59 17.43
N GLU A 65 -9.94 -2.37 16.52
CA GLU A 65 -9.01 -3.45 16.85
C GLU A 65 -7.55 -2.95 16.94
N TYR A 66 -7.17 -2.04 16.04
CA TYR A 66 -5.79 -1.56 15.93
C TYR A 66 -5.58 -0.15 16.50
N LYS A 67 -6.66 0.52 16.92
CA LYS A 67 -6.59 1.85 17.55
C LYS A 67 -5.87 2.89 16.72
N LEU A 68 -5.96 2.78 15.38
CA LEU A 68 -5.47 3.84 14.52
C LEU A 68 -6.31 5.12 14.72
N ILE A 69 -5.69 6.26 14.52
CA ILE A 69 -6.30 7.57 14.73
C ILE A 69 -6.62 8.20 13.37
N PRO A 70 -7.82 8.74 13.15
CA PRO A 70 -8.13 9.49 11.96
C PRO A 70 -7.42 10.85 11.97
N MET A 71 -6.80 11.20 10.85
CA MET A 71 -6.32 12.55 10.53
C MET A 71 -7.09 13.10 9.35
N TYR A 72 -7.44 14.38 9.40
CA TYR A 72 -8.24 15.06 8.37
C TYR A 72 -7.35 15.96 7.53
N VAL A 73 -7.38 15.76 6.23
CA VAL A 73 -6.54 16.48 5.26
C VAL A 73 -7.39 17.07 4.14
N PRO A 74 -7.05 18.28 3.65
CA PRO A 74 -6.01 19.19 4.12
C PRO A 74 -6.35 19.82 5.49
N SER A 75 -5.35 20.38 6.19
CA SER A 75 -5.61 21.21 7.36
C SER A 75 -5.93 22.66 6.95
N LEU A 76 -6.50 23.46 7.87
CA LEU A 76 -6.55 24.89 7.69
C LEU A 76 -5.14 25.49 7.51
N GLU A 77 -5.03 26.54 6.70
CA GLU A 77 -3.79 27.30 6.57
C GLU A 77 -3.22 27.64 7.96
N ASN A 78 -1.94 27.36 8.15
CA ASN A 78 -1.22 27.55 9.41
C ASN A 78 -1.66 26.70 10.62
N SER A 79 -2.54 25.71 10.44
CA SER A 79 -2.86 24.73 11.46
C SER A 79 -2.04 23.47 11.23
N SER A 80 -1.32 23.00 12.26
CA SER A 80 -0.70 21.68 12.29
C SER A 80 -1.59 20.61 12.94
N ASN A 81 -2.81 20.98 13.30
CA ASN A 81 -3.74 20.05 13.94
C ASN A 81 -4.60 19.32 12.91
N PHE A 82 -4.16 18.13 12.53
CA PHE A 82 -4.88 17.24 11.60
C PHE A 82 -5.87 16.29 12.30
N TYR A 83 -5.93 16.29 13.63
CA TYR A 83 -6.79 15.36 14.38
C TYR A 83 -8.22 15.86 14.55
N ILE A 84 -8.49 17.09 14.16
CA ILE A 84 -9.82 17.72 14.27
C ILE A 84 -10.42 17.90 12.88
N ARG A 85 -11.64 17.39 12.67
CA ARG A 85 -12.44 17.67 11.48
C ARG A 85 -12.89 19.14 11.51
N VAL A 86 -12.57 19.86 10.43
CA VAL A 86 -12.97 21.25 10.24
C VAL A 86 -14.10 21.29 9.22
N LYS A 87 -15.32 21.60 9.65
CA LYS A 87 -16.52 21.55 8.79
C LYS A 87 -16.55 22.64 7.71
N GLU A 88 -15.78 23.70 7.91
CA GLU A 88 -15.72 24.87 7.01
C GLU A 88 -14.92 24.61 5.74
N ILE A 89 -14.10 23.55 5.70
CA ILE A 89 -13.30 23.15 4.54
C ILE A 89 -13.54 21.70 4.14
N PRO A 90 -13.51 21.38 2.84
CA PRO A 90 -13.57 20.02 2.39
C PRO A 90 -12.34 19.22 2.84
N GLN A 91 -12.54 18.06 3.43
CA GLN A 91 -11.46 17.20 3.92
C GLN A 91 -11.75 15.72 3.65
N CYS A 92 -10.71 14.93 3.42
CA CYS A 92 -10.79 13.48 3.53
C CYS A 92 -10.04 12.98 4.76
N VAL A 93 -10.16 11.67 5.03
CA VAL A 93 -9.50 11.02 6.16
C VAL A 93 -8.36 10.14 5.71
N ILE A 94 -7.25 10.19 6.45
CA ILE A 94 -6.16 9.23 6.46
C ILE A 94 -6.06 8.62 7.87
N TYR A 95 -5.34 7.50 8.05
CA TYR A 95 -5.19 6.90 9.37
C TYR A 95 -3.73 6.81 9.77
N VAL A 96 -3.46 7.07 11.05
CA VAL A 96 -2.13 6.96 11.65
C VAL A 96 -2.15 6.11 12.92
N SER A 97 -1.06 5.49 13.28
CA SER A 97 -0.89 4.86 14.59
C SER A 97 -0.71 5.90 15.70
N GLN A 98 -1.00 5.51 16.94
CA GLN A 98 -0.97 6.43 18.09
C GLN A 98 0.43 7.02 18.36
N ASP A 99 1.47 6.27 18.02
CA ASP A 99 2.88 6.64 18.20
C ASP A 99 3.53 7.27 16.96
N PHE A 100 2.72 7.59 15.93
CA PHE A 100 3.20 8.18 14.67
C PHE A 100 4.04 9.44 14.87
N ASP A 101 3.66 10.30 15.82
CA ASP A 101 4.31 11.59 16.03
C ASP A 101 5.59 11.52 16.88
N ILE A 102 5.87 10.39 17.53
CA ILE A 102 6.96 10.25 18.50
C ILE A 102 8.03 9.25 18.11
N ASN A 103 7.76 8.37 17.16
CA ASN A 103 8.68 7.31 16.75
C ASN A 103 9.54 7.76 15.55
N SER A 104 10.80 7.29 15.52
CA SER A 104 11.73 7.64 14.44
C SER A 104 11.58 6.80 13.17
N ASN A 105 11.03 5.61 13.28
CA ASN A 105 10.79 4.70 12.15
C ASN A 105 9.29 4.72 11.79
N CYS A 106 8.97 4.81 10.52
CA CYS A 106 7.57 4.84 10.07
C CYS A 106 7.38 4.06 8.77
N ILE A 107 6.19 3.48 8.59
CA ILE A 107 5.76 2.94 7.30
C ILE A 107 4.62 3.80 6.76
N CYS A 108 4.80 4.30 5.53
CA CYS A 108 3.76 4.95 4.74
C CYS A 108 3.15 3.93 3.77
N ILE A 109 1.82 3.77 3.81
CA ILE A 109 1.08 2.86 2.92
C ILE A 109 0.30 3.67 1.89
N ILE A 110 0.49 3.36 0.59
CA ILE A 110 -0.14 4.06 -0.53
C ILE A 110 -0.84 3.04 -1.43
N GLN A 111 -2.17 3.11 -1.49
CA GLN A 111 -3.00 2.21 -2.32
C GLN A 111 -2.89 2.56 -3.81
N GLY A 112 -3.28 1.62 -4.65
CA GLY A 112 -3.48 1.80 -6.08
C GLY A 112 -4.75 2.62 -6.42
N THR A 113 -4.92 2.89 -7.72
CA THR A 113 -6.10 3.59 -8.24
C THR A 113 -7.35 2.71 -8.25
N GLY A 114 -8.52 3.33 -8.23
CA GLY A 114 -9.80 2.65 -8.41
C GLY A 114 -10.82 2.91 -7.31
N ALA A 115 -11.75 1.97 -7.18
CA ALA A 115 -12.79 2.03 -6.17
C ALA A 115 -12.30 1.49 -4.81
N VAL A 116 -11.08 1.88 -4.44
CA VAL A 116 -10.47 1.57 -3.15
C VAL A 116 -10.39 2.84 -2.30
N ARG A 117 -10.57 2.67 -1.01
CA ARG A 117 -10.46 3.71 0.02
C ARG A 117 -9.49 3.26 1.08
N VAL A 118 -9.13 4.14 1.99
CA VAL A 118 -8.23 3.80 3.10
C VAL A 118 -8.63 2.48 3.77
N GLY A 119 -7.69 1.55 3.85
CA GLY A 119 -7.92 0.21 4.39
C GLY A 119 -8.01 -0.93 3.35
N LEU A 120 -8.12 -0.61 2.05
CA LEU A 120 -8.25 -1.58 0.97
C LEU A 120 -7.02 -1.62 0.06
N TRP A 121 -6.60 -2.83 -0.34
CA TRP A 121 -5.78 -3.06 -1.51
C TRP A 121 -6.64 -3.29 -2.76
N ALA A 122 -7.57 -4.25 -2.68
CA ALA A 122 -8.43 -4.62 -3.78
C ALA A 122 -9.83 -5.00 -3.32
N ARG A 123 -10.84 -4.24 -3.74
CA ARG A 123 -12.24 -4.49 -3.39
C ARG A 123 -12.76 -5.81 -3.92
N SER A 124 -12.38 -6.19 -5.14
CA SER A 124 -12.76 -7.46 -5.76
C SER A 124 -12.26 -8.67 -4.96
N VAL A 125 -11.03 -8.60 -4.44
CA VAL A 125 -10.43 -9.66 -3.64
C VAL A 125 -11.14 -9.79 -2.28
N CYS A 126 -11.48 -8.67 -1.63
CA CYS A 126 -12.30 -8.68 -0.41
C CYS A 126 -13.68 -9.31 -0.63
N ILE A 127 -14.29 -9.13 -1.81
CA ILE A 127 -15.61 -9.67 -2.13
C ILE A 127 -15.54 -11.16 -2.47
N ASN A 128 -14.62 -11.55 -3.34
CA ASN A 128 -14.64 -12.86 -4.00
C ASN A 128 -13.79 -13.91 -3.26
N GLU A 129 -12.78 -13.47 -2.51
CA GLU A 129 -11.84 -14.35 -1.85
C GLU A 129 -11.89 -14.19 -0.34
N ASN A 130 -11.14 -13.19 0.17
CA ASN A 130 -10.96 -13.04 1.60
C ASN A 130 -10.68 -11.58 1.99
N LEU A 131 -11.27 -11.13 3.09
CA LEU A 131 -11.05 -9.79 3.68
C LEU A 131 -9.57 -9.51 3.90
N TYR A 132 -8.85 -10.47 4.48
CA TYR A 132 -7.45 -10.27 4.85
C TYR A 132 -6.53 -10.22 3.64
N LEU A 133 -6.87 -10.95 2.56
CA LEU A 133 -6.09 -10.92 1.32
C LEU A 133 -6.25 -9.59 0.56
N GLY A 134 -7.47 -9.03 0.56
CA GLY A 134 -7.79 -7.80 -0.18
C GLY A 134 -7.67 -6.50 0.62
N SER A 135 -7.36 -6.56 1.94
CA SER A 135 -7.29 -5.38 2.82
C SER A 135 -5.88 -5.13 3.36
N ILE A 136 -5.70 -3.93 3.92
CA ILE A 136 -4.45 -3.50 4.58
C ILE A 136 -4.35 -4.07 6.01
N ILE A 137 -5.40 -4.72 6.55
CA ILE A 137 -5.42 -5.22 7.94
C ILE A 137 -4.21 -6.09 8.28
N PRO A 138 -3.79 -7.09 7.47
CA PRO A 138 -2.59 -7.88 7.77
C PRO A 138 -1.30 -7.06 7.80
N TYR A 139 -1.22 -6.01 6.96
CA TYR A 139 -0.08 -5.10 6.96
C TYR A 139 0.01 -4.26 8.24
N ILE A 140 -1.14 -3.80 8.77
CA ILE A 140 -1.21 -3.11 10.07
C ILE A 140 -0.71 -4.03 11.17
N LYS A 141 -1.21 -5.28 11.20
CA LYS A 141 -0.81 -6.28 12.19
C LYS A 141 0.70 -6.51 12.17
N LYS A 142 1.27 -6.79 10.99
CA LYS A 142 2.71 -7.01 10.85
C LYS A 142 3.54 -5.77 11.19
N ALA A 143 3.12 -4.58 10.80
CA ALA A 143 3.82 -3.36 11.17
C ALA A 143 3.92 -3.21 12.69
N PHE A 144 2.84 -3.51 13.42
CA PHE A 144 2.83 -3.46 14.89
C PHE A 144 3.68 -4.59 15.51
N GLU A 145 3.70 -5.79 14.93
CA GLU A 145 4.58 -6.88 15.35
C GLU A 145 6.06 -6.48 15.26
N TYR A 146 6.43 -5.66 14.27
CA TYR A 146 7.79 -5.15 14.09
C TYR A 146 8.01 -3.74 14.69
N ASN A 147 7.05 -3.21 15.45
CA ASN A 147 7.09 -1.88 16.08
C ASN A 147 7.28 -0.70 15.10
N PHE A 148 6.67 -0.78 13.93
CA PHE A 148 6.61 0.31 12.98
C PHE A 148 5.30 1.09 13.15
N PRO A 149 5.35 2.39 13.51
CA PRO A 149 4.22 3.29 13.32
C PRO A 149 3.79 3.37 11.86
N LEU A 150 2.51 3.65 11.66
CA LEU A 150 1.90 3.69 10.34
C LEU A 150 1.30 5.05 10.02
N ILE A 151 1.39 5.42 8.74
CA ILE A 151 0.51 6.36 8.09
C ILE A 151 -0.09 5.68 6.84
N ILE A 152 -1.41 5.65 6.74
CA ILE A 152 -2.15 5.03 5.63
C ILE A 152 -2.87 6.13 4.88
N LEU A 153 -2.47 6.38 3.65
CA LEU A 153 -3.02 7.43 2.80
C LEU A 153 -4.39 7.04 2.23
N ASN A 154 -5.08 8.02 1.64
CA ASN A 154 -6.37 7.80 0.98
C ASN A 154 -6.42 8.51 -0.38
N PRO A 155 -5.51 8.20 -1.31
CA PRO A 155 -5.27 9.00 -2.51
C PRO A 155 -6.44 8.99 -3.52
N ASN A 156 -7.37 8.04 -3.41
CA ASN A 156 -8.57 8.00 -4.26
C ASN A 156 -9.72 8.89 -3.73
N GLU A 157 -9.58 9.48 -2.53
CA GLU A 157 -10.60 10.35 -1.98
C GLU A 157 -10.31 11.81 -2.33
N THR A 158 -11.02 12.30 -3.34
CA THR A 158 -10.89 13.66 -3.85
C THR A 158 -12.05 14.57 -3.47
N CYS A 159 -12.96 14.05 -2.65
CA CYS A 159 -14.16 14.74 -2.20
C CYS A 159 -14.20 14.80 -0.68
N ASP A 160 -15.01 15.73 -0.18
CA ASP A 160 -15.26 15.89 1.25
C ASP A 160 -15.87 14.63 1.87
N ILE A 161 -15.40 14.26 3.06
CA ILE A 161 -15.83 13.05 3.77
C ILE A 161 -17.32 13.04 4.12
N ASP A 162 -17.89 14.22 4.40
CA ASP A 162 -19.29 14.37 4.77
C ASP A 162 -20.18 14.62 3.55
N ASN A 163 -19.60 15.08 2.42
CA ASN A 163 -20.33 15.39 1.19
C ASN A 163 -19.50 15.09 -0.06
N ASN A 164 -19.68 13.93 -0.64
CA ASN A 164 -18.97 13.47 -1.84
C ASN A 164 -19.19 14.29 -3.13
N LYS A 165 -20.05 15.32 -3.09
CA LYS A 165 -20.25 16.28 -4.20
C LYS A 165 -19.31 17.49 -4.10
N ILE A 166 -18.72 17.72 -2.92
CA ILE A 166 -17.79 18.83 -2.69
C ILE A 166 -16.37 18.32 -2.94
N LYS A 167 -15.71 18.89 -3.95
CA LYS A 167 -14.32 18.56 -4.24
C LYS A 167 -13.37 19.18 -3.22
N ILE A 168 -12.30 18.47 -2.90
CA ILE A 168 -11.17 18.99 -2.12
C ILE A 168 -10.24 19.68 -3.14
N PRO A 169 -10.08 21.00 -3.08
CA PRO A 169 -9.33 21.75 -4.11
C PRO A 169 -7.89 21.29 -4.26
N GLU A 170 -7.23 20.89 -3.17
CA GLU A 170 -5.84 20.44 -3.13
C GLU A 170 -5.67 19.00 -3.68
N PHE A 171 -6.75 18.21 -3.76
CA PHE A 171 -6.72 16.78 -4.12
C PHE A 171 -7.42 16.53 -5.45
N ASN A 172 -6.87 17.09 -6.53
CA ASN A 172 -7.39 16.84 -7.88
C ASN A 172 -6.86 15.55 -8.52
N SER A 173 -5.88 14.91 -7.90
CA SER A 173 -5.29 13.62 -8.32
C SER A 173 -4.77 12.84 -7.11
N MET A 174 -4.48 11.54 -7.30
CA MET A 174 -3.79 10.71 -6.31
C MET A 174 -2.42 11.31 -5.94
N GLU A 175 -1.70 11.79 -6.95
CA GLU A 175 -0.39 12.43 -6.80
C GLU A 175 -0.46 13.65 -5.89
N SER A 176 -1.42 14.57 -6.14
CA SER A 176 -1.56 15.78 -5.32
C SER A 176 -1.87 15.47 -3.86
N HIS A 177 -2.72 14.45 -3.59
CA HIS A 177 -2.97 13.96 -2.25
C HIS A 177 -1.68 13.44 -1.58
N CYS A 178 -0.95 12.56 -2.27
CA CYS A 178 0.26 11.95 -1.74
C CYS A 178 1.36 12.99 -1.46
N ASN A 179 1.58 13.92 -2.39
CA ASN A 179 2.52 15.02 -2.19
C ASN A 179 2.11 15.94 -1.03
N TYR A 180 0.80 16.26 -0.90
CA TYR A 180 0.33 17.06 0.22
C TYR A 180 0.62 16.39 1.57
N VAL A 181 0.28 15.11 1.72
CA VAL A 181 0.51 14.35 2.95
C VAL A 181 2.01 14.25 3.25
N TYR A 182 2.83 13.98 2.24
CA TYR A 182 4.28 13.94 2.42
C TYR A 182 4.83 15.29 2.91
N ASP A 183 4.54 16.37 2.20
CA ASP A 183 5.11 17.70 2.47
C ASP A 183 4.61 18.31 3.78
N ASN A 184 3.35 18.08 4.14
CA ASN A 184 2.72 18.76 5.28
C ASN A 184 2.67 17.93 6.56
N ILE A 185 2.77 16.62 6.47
CA ILE A 185 2.69 15.72 7.63
C ILE A 185 4.02 15.00 7.83
N ILE A 186 4.47 14.21 6.84
CA ILE A 186 5.64 13.35 7.00
C ILE A 186 6.94 14.16 7.07
N LYS A 187 7.14 15.08 6.11
CA LYS A 187 8.36 15.88 6.01
C LYS A 187 8.52 16.86 7.19
N LYS A 188 7.41 17.44 7.66
CA LYS A 188 7.37 18.35 8.81
C LYS A 188 7.48 17.65 10.16
N ASN A 189 7.27 16.35 10.23
CA ASN A 189 7.47 15.58 11.45
C ASN A 189 8.96 15.29 11.65
N ASN A 190 9.60 16.10 12.51
CA ASN A 190 11.03 15.98 12.79
C ASN A 190 11.44 14.70 13.54
N ASN A 191 10.48 13.96 14.09
CA ASN A 191 10.75 12.67 14.75
C ASN A 191 10.95 11.55 13.73
N ILE A 192 10.30 11.60 12.56
CA ILE A 192 10.47 10.60 11.51
C ILE A 192 11.86 10.76 10.86
N LYS A 193 12.78 9.88 11.22
CA LYS A 193 14.14 9.81 10.65
C LYS A 193 14.27 8.75 9.56
N ASN A 194 13.49 7.69 9.66
CA ASN A 194 13.48 6.55 8.76
C ASN A 194 12.06 6.30 8.27
N LEU A 195 11.83 6.59 7.01
CA LEU A 195 10.56 6.32 6.33
C LEU A 195 10.70 5.10 5.43
N ASN A 196 9.85 4.12 5.62
CA ASN A 196 9.64 3.04 4.67
C ASN A 196 8.34 3.29 3.91
N ILE A 197 8.28 2.91 2.64
CA ILE A 197 7.08 3.10 1.82
C ILE A 197 6.64 1.74 1.28
N ILE A 198 5.36 1.43 1.44
CA ILE A 198 4.73 0.27 0.82
C ILE A 198 3.64 0.79 -0.12
N ALA A 199 3.75 0.50 -1.41
CA ALA A 199 2.83 1.04 -2.39
C ALA A 199 2.40 0.02 -3.43
N HIS A 200 1.10 0.03 -3.78
CA HIS A 200 0.50 -0.86 -4.78
C HIS A 200 0.14 -0.10 -6.05
N SER A 201 0.42 -0.71 -7.21
CA SER A 201 -0.09 -0.23 -8.50
C SER A 201 0.23 1.26 -8.73
N MET A 202 -0.77 2.12 -8.95
CA MET A 202 -0.62 3.57 -9.11
C MET A 202 -0.02 4.28 -7.88
N GLY A 203 -0.07 3.66 -6.70
CA GLY A 203 0.63 4.15 -5.49
C GLY A 203 2.14 4.19 -5.68
N GLY A 204 2.70 3.30 -6.50
CA GLY A 204 4.11 3.33 -6.88
C GLY A 204 4.46 4.57 -7.72
N TYR A 205 3.62 4.94 -8.69
CA TYR A 205 3.77 6.21 -9.43
C TYR A 205 3.76 7.40 -8.46
N CYS A 206 2.77 7.46 -7.57
CA CYS A 206 2.71 8.53 -6.56
C CYS A 206 3.97 8.56 -5.68
N THR A 207 4.54 7.41 -5.35
CA THR A 207 5.81 7.33 -4.62
C THR A 207 6.94 7.95 -5.42
N ILE A 208 7.10 7.61 -6.69
CA ILE A 208 8.14 8.21 -7.54
C ILE A 208 7.98 9.74 -7.64
N GLN A 209 6.74 10.25 -7.74
CA GLN A 209 6.49 11.70 -7.77
C GLN A 209 6.89 12.38 -6.43
N ILE A 210 6.67 11.72 -5.29
CA ILE A 210 7.20 12.20 -4.00
C ILE A 210 8.73 12.27 -4.04
N LEU A 211 9.40 11.21 -4.56
CA LEU A 211 10.87 11.16 -4.63
C LEU A 211 11.44 12.22 -5.54
N ILE A 212 10.84 12.48 -6.71
CA ILE A 212 11.28 13.53 -7.64
C ILE A 212 11.20 14.90 -6.96
N LYS A 213 10.09 15.19 -6.31
CA LYS A 213 9.86 16.47 -5.63
C LYS A 213 10.74 16.66 -4.38
N ASN A 214 11.12 15.56 -3.71
CA ASN A 214 11.86 15.54 -2.45
C ASN A 214 13.12 14.67 -2.55
N GLU A 215 13.89 14.82 -3.62
CA GLU A 215 15.06 13.97 -3.88
C GLU A 215 16.13 14.08 -2.78
N GLU A 216 16.19 15.21 -2.09
CA GLU A 216 17.07 15.39 -0.92
C GLU A 216 16.76 14.40 0.21
N ASP A 217 15.48 14.06 0.46
CA ASP A 217 15.09 13.08 1.48
C ASP A 217 15.46 11.64 1.06
N LEU A 218 15.43 11.35 -0.26
CA LEU A 218 15.94 10.09 -0.81
C LEU A 218 17.48 10.00 -0.64
N LEU A 219 18.21 11.04 -1.05
CA LEU A 219 19.68 11.05 -1.02
C LEU A 219 20.25 11.09 0.39
N SER A 220 19.59 11.80 1.32
CA SER A 220 19.99 11.85 2.73
C SER A 220 19.79 10.51 3.46
N GLY A 221 18.98 9.61 2.87
CA GLY A 221 18.65 8.33 3.49
C GLY A 221 17.52 8.41 4.52
N LYS A 222 16.74 9.49 4.55
CA LYS A 222 15.47 9.54 5.31
C LYS A 222 14.49 8.49 4.80
N ILE A 223 14.41 8.30 3.48
CA ILE A 223 13.66 7.20 2.87
C ILE A 223 14.57 5.97 2.86
N LYS A 224 14.21 4.95 3.64
CA LYS A 224 15.05 3.78 3.93
C LYS A 224 14.80 2.64 2.95
N LYS A 225 13.56 2.21 2.83
CA LYS A 225 13.17 1.11 1.97
C LYS A 225 11.82 1.37 1.33
N ILE A 226 11.69 0.85 0.12
CA ILE A 226 10.46 0.89 -0.65
C ILE A 226 10.12 -0.54 -1.07
N ALA A 227 8.90 -0.95 -0.77
CA ALA A 227 8.33 -2.19 -1.27
C ALA A 227 7.13 -1.85 -2.18
N PHE A 228 7.27 -2.09 -3.44
CA PHE A 228 6.17 -2.03 -4.38
C PHE A 228 5.48 -3.40 -4.50
N THR A 229 4.20 -3.38 -4.81
CA THR A 229 3.44 -4.56 -5.20
C THR A 229 2.75 -4.27 -6.53
N ASP A 230 3.39 -4.74 -7.60
CA ASP A 230 2.96 -4.57 -8.99
C ASP A 230 2.76 -3.10 -9.38
N SER A 231 3.80 -2.31 -9.19
CA SER A 231 3.79 -0.86 -9.41
C SER A 231 3.68 -0.49 -10.89
N VAL A 232 2.92 0.56 -11.17
CA VAL A 232 2.74 1.10 -12.54
C VAL A 232 3.46 2.45 -12.72
N HIS A 233 4.59 2.66 -12.07
CA HIS A 233 5.35 3.92 -12.11
C HIS A 233 6.02 4.21 -13.48
N GLY A 234 6.16 3.23 -14.35
CA GLY A 234 6.68 3.38 -15.70
C GLY A 234 8.03 4.11 -15.72
N ASP A 235 8.23 4.95 -16.73
CA ASP A 235 9.45 5.71 -16.95
C ASP A 235 9.64 6.94 -16.05
N SER A 236 8.72 7.23 -15.16
CA SER A 236 8.78 8.45 -14.32
C SER A 236 10.05 8.54 -13.46
N TYR A 237 10.64 7.41 -13.06
CA TYR A 237 11.91 7.39 -12.33
C TYR A 237 13.08 8.04 -13.10
N LYS A 238 13.00 8.16 -14.42
CA LYS A 238 14.04 8.77 -15.26
C LYS A 238 14.24 10.26 -14.98
N GLU A 239 13.25 10.91 -14.34
CA GLU A 239 13.33 12.32 -13.90
C GLU A 239 14.25 12.52 -12.69
N LEU A 240 14.55 11.47 -11.92
CA LEU A 240 15.54 11.53 -10.84
C LEU A 240 16.96 11.75 -11.40
N SER A 241 17.82 12.37 -10.60
CA SER A 241 19.26 12.43 -10.90
C SER A 241 19.86 11.02 -10.96
N ASP A 242 21.06 10.89 -11.54
CA ASP A 242 21.73 9.58 -11.59
C ASP A 242 21.99 9.00 -10.20
N LYS A 243 22.29 9.84 -9.20
CA LYS A 243 22.41 9.42 -7.80
C LYS A 243 21.06 8.98 -7.21
N GLY A 244 19.97 9.69 -7.57
CA GLY A 244 18.61 9.34 -7.16
C GLY A 244 18.19 7.99 -7.74
N LYS A 245 18.47 7.74 -9.04
CA LYS A 245 18.20 6.44 -9.70
C LYS A 245 18.97 5.29 -9.05
N GLU A 246 20.27 5.49 -8.77
CA GLU A 246 21.07 4.50 -8.07
C GLU A 246 20.54 4.22 -6.67
N LYS A 247 20.18 5.27 -5.93
CA LYS A 247 19.60 5.11 -4.60
C LYS A 247 18.26 4.38 -4.66
N LEU A 248 17.36 4.77 -5.57
CA LEU A 248 16.07 4.11 -5.80
C LEU A 248 16.25 2.60 -6.03
N LYS A 249 17.13 2.23 -6.97
CA LYS A 249 17.47 0.84 -7.27
C LYS A 249 17.85 0.05 -6.02
N ASN A 250 18.68 0.63 -5.16
CA ASN A 250 19.26 -0.07 -4.01
C ASN A 250 18.28 -0.23 -2.85
N ILE A 251 17.27 0.64 -2.73
CA ILE A 251 16.32 0.61 -1.61
C ILE A 251 14.92 0.11 -2.01
N THR A 252 14.71 -0.30 -3.27
CA THR A 252 13.37 -0.67 -3.76
C THR A 252 13.33 -2.10 -4.29
N LYS A 253 12.28 -2.83 -3.90
CA LYS A 253 11.87 -4.10 -4.49
C LYS A 253 10.44 -3.98 -5.00
N ASP A 254 10.16 -4.47 -6.22
CA ASP A 254 8.80 -4.55 -6.76
C ASP A 254 8.38 -6.02 -6.88
N TYR A 255 7.35 -6.40 -6.14
CA TYR A 255 6.77 -7.74 -6.16
C TYR A 255 5.65 -7.78 -7.20
N ILE A 256 6.02 -8.11 -8.43
CA ILE A 256 5.12 -8.07 -9.60
C ILE A 256 4.24 -9.31 -9.71
N SER A 257 3.14 -9.20 -10.46
CA SER A 257 2.30 -10.33 -10.84
C SER A 257 3.10 -11.35 -11.65
N SER A 258 3.09 -12.62 -11.24
CA SER A 258 3.90 -13.69 -11.84
C SER A 258 3.42 -15.06 -11.39
N ASP A 259 3.52 -16.06 -12.26
CA ASP A 259 3.30 -17.49 -11.94
C ASP A 259 4.50 -18.14 -11.23
N GLU A 260 5.61 -17.43 -11.10
CA GLU A 260 6.80 -17.93 -10.43
C GLU A 260 6.63 -17.95 -8.90
N PRO A 261 7.41 -18.76 -8.18
CA PRO A 261 7.37 -18.80 -6.72
C PRO A 261 7.60 -17.43 -6.09
N LEU A 262 6.91 -17.17 -4.97
CA LEU A 262 7.04 -15.93 -4.20
C LEU A 262 8.51 -15.61 -3.89
N GLY A 263 8.90 -14.35 -4.13
CA GLY A 263 10.25 -13.85 -3.84
C GLY A 263 11.31 -14.23 -4.88
N LYS A 264 10.97 -15.01 -5.92
CA LYS A 264 11.92 -15.29 -7.01
C LYS A 264 12.22 -14.01 -7.78
N LEU A 265 13.51 -13.73 -8.03
CA LEU A 265 13.93 -12.62 -8.88
C LEU A 265 13.44 -12.89 -10.31
N ILE A 266 12.68 -11.97 -10.88
CA ILE A 266 12.13 -12.04 -12.24
C ILE A 266 13.03 -11.28 -13.21
N SER A 267 13.37 -10.05 -12.86
CA SER A 267 14.20 -9.20 -13.69
C SER A 267 14.99 -8.21 -12.82
N LYS A 268 16.18 -7.88 -13.25
CA LYS A 268 17.01 -6.86 -12.60
C LYS A 268 16.65 -5.49 -13.15
N TRP A 269 16.99 -4.47 -12.44
CA TRP A 269 16.75 -3.02 -12.58
C TRP A 269 16.98 -2.41 -13.97
N ASP A 270 16.79 -3.12 -15.01
CA ASP A 270 16.86 -2.65 -16.40
C ASP A 270 15.59 -1.86 -16.81
N GLU A 271 15.51 -1.47 -18.07
CA GLU A 271 14.36 -0.73 -18.60
C GLU A 271 13.06 -1.54 -18.51
N SER A 272 13.12 -2.88 -18.48
CA SER A 272 11.94 -3.74 -18.36
C SER A 272 11.32 -3.70 -16.97
N CYS A 273 12.11 -3.34 -15.97
CA CYS A 273 11.71 -3.22 -14.56
C CYS A 273 11.55 -1.77 -14.07
N ASN A 274 11.48 -0.80 -15.00
CA ASN A 274 11.27 0.60 -14.65
C ASN A 274 12.25 1.12 -13.58
N GLY A 275 13.51 0.69 -13.62
CA GLY A 275 14.59 1.17 -12.75
C GLY A 275 14.64 0.55 -11.35
N VAL A 276 13.91 -0.54 -11.08
CA VAL A 276 13.94 -1.28 -9.81
C VAL A 276 14.08 -2.78 -10.03
N ASN A 277 14.46 -3.55 -9.01
CA ASN A 277 14.47 -5.01 -9.10
C ASN A 277 13.06 -5.57 -8.94
N CYS A 278 12.67 -6.47 -9.87
CA CYS A 278 11.37 -7.11 -9.88
C CYS A 278 11.43 -8.55 -9.37
N TYR A 279 10.57 -8.86 -8.42
CA TYR A 279 10.43 -10.18 -7.81
C TYR A 279 9.02 -10.71 -8.02
N SER A 280 8.84 -12.02 -8.01
CA SER A 280 7.50 -12.60 -8.05
C SER A 280 6.72 -12.34 -6.77
N SER A 281 5.49 -11.89 -6.90
CA SER A 281 4.53 -11.85 -5.79
C SER A 281 3.96 -13.22 -5.44
N GLY A 282 4.24 -14.27 -6.24
CA GLY A 282 3.67 -15.61 -6.09
C GLY A 282 2.23 -15.73 -6.59
N HIS A 283 1.71 -14.74 -7.33
CA HIS A 283 0.37 -14.76 -7.90
C HIS A 283 0.32 -14.00 -9.24
N PRO A 284 -0.35 -14.55 -10.30
CA PRO A 284 -0.36 -13.96 -11.64
C PRO A 284 -1.29 -12.75 -11.81
N LEU A 285 -2.18 -12.48 -10.87
CA LEU A 285 -3.17 -11.40 -10.99
C LEU A 285 -2.77 -10.18 -10.17
N HIS A 286 -2.81 -9.02 -10.81
CA HIS A 286 -2.43 -7.72 -10.28
C HIS A 286 -3.03 -7.40 -8.90
N GLU A 287 -4.34 -7.58 -8.74
CA GLU A 287 -5.07 -7.25 -7.52
C GLU A 287 -4.78 -8.16 -6.32
N TYR A 288 -4.07 -9.28 -6.54
CA TYR A 288 -3.67 -10.22 -5.49
C TYR A 288 -2.25 -9.98 -4.96
N THR A 289 -1.43 -9.25 -5.70
CA THR A 289 0.01 -9.12 -5.43
C THR A 289 0.32 -8.62 -4.02
N SER A 290 -0.41 -7.62 -3.52
CA SER A 290 -0.22 -7.10 -2.16
C SER A 290 -0.53 -8.17 -1.10
N GLY A 291 -1.62 -8.91 -1.27
CA GLY A 291 -2.00 -9.95 -0.31
C GLY A 291 -1.00 -11.11 -0.24
N TYR A 292 -0.49 -11.54 -1.39
CA TYR A 292 0.45 -12.66 -1.48
C TYR A 292 1.88 -12.28 -1.08
N ALA A 293 2.33 -11.06 -1.41
CA ALA A 293 3.71 -10.64 -1.18
C ALA A 293 4.01 -10.19 0.25
N ILE A 294 3.04 -10.13 1.15
CA ILE A 294 3.17 -9.52 2.48
C ILE A 294 4.39 -10.02 3.28
N GLU A 295 4.69 -11.32 3.25
CA GLU A 295 5.82 -11.90 3.98
C GLU A 295 7.16 -11.38 3.44
N GLU A 296 7.35 -11.36 2.13
CA GLU A 296 8.56 -10.85 1.50
C GLU A 296 8.67 -9.32 1.62
N VAL A 297 7.54 -8.59 1.57
CA VAL A 297 7.51 -7.15 1.84
C VAL A 297 8.05 -6.83 3.22
N PHE A 298 7.57 -7.50 4.27
CA PHE A 298 8.04 -7.23 5.64
C PHE A 298 9.43 -7.78 5.91
N LYS A 299 9.83 -8.89 5.29
CA LYS A 299 11.20 -9.36 5.29
C LYS A 299 12.16 -8.30 4.70
N TRP A 300 11.78 -7.67 3.58
CA TRP A 300 12.53 -6.57 2.98
C TRP A 300 12.56 -5.32 3.85
N ILE A 301 11.42 -4.86 4.35
CA ILE A 301 11.32 -3.65 5.18
C ILE A 301 12.11 -3.79 6.49
N ASN A 302 12.09 -4.96 7.11
CA ASN A 302 12.74 -5.22 8.40
C ASN A 302 14.20 -5.71 8.30
N CYS A 303 14.70 -5.94 7.10
CA CYS A 303 16.08 -6.38 6.89
C CYS A 303 17.06 -5.25 7.18
N ASN A 304 18.21 -5.57 7.76
CA ASN A 304 19.31 -4.61 7.97
C ASN A 304 19.95 -4.22 6.64
N ASP A 305 20.74 -3.13 6.63
CA ASP A 305 21.37 -2.59 5.40
C ASP A 305 22.29 -3.60 4.69
N ASP A 306 22.78 -4.64 5.37
CA ASP A 306 23.62 -5.70 4.82
C ASP A 306 22.91 -6.62 3.81
N CYS A 307 21.58 -6.74 3.89
CA CYS A 307 20.79 -7.56 2.94
C CYS A 307 20.73 -6.98 1.51
N ILE A 308 21.19 -5.76 1.32
CA ILE A 308 21.26 -5.12 -0.01
C ILE A 308 22.30 -5.82 -0.90
N ASN A 309 23.32 -6.45 -0.29
CA ASN A 309 24.45 -7.08 -0.99
C ASN A 309 24.22 -8.56 -1.36
N ASP A 310 23.28 -9.25 -0.71
CA ASP A 310 23.07 -10.69 -0.93
C ASP A 310 22.47 -11.01 -2.31
N ASP A 311 21.68 -10.10 -2.89
CA ASP A 311 21.13 -10.25 -4.23
C ASP A 311 22.20 -10.07 -5.33
N ILE A 312 23.39 -9.51 -4.99
CA ILE A 312 24.50 -9.30 -5.93
C ILE A 312 25.45 -10.49 -5.97
N VAL A 313 25.59 -11.22 -4.85
CA VAL A 313 26.60 -12.30 -4.69
C VAL A 313 26.13 -13.63 -5.26
N ASN A 314 24.83 -13.93 -5.26
CA ASN A 314 24.31 -15.21 -5.77
C ASN A 314 24.33 -15.37 -7.30
N ASP A 315 24.68 -14.36 -8.05
CA ASP A 315 24.72 -14.37 -9.52
C ASP A 315 26.06 -14.84 -10.11
N GLY A 316 27.08 -15.07 -9.27
CA GLY A 316 28.42 -15.50 -9.71
C GLY A 316 28.55 -16.98 -10.04
N ASN A 317 27.65 -17.84 -9.54
CA ASN A 317 27.83 -19.30 -9.59
C ASN A 317 27.04 -20.03 -10.68
N ASP A 318 26.13 -19.38 -11.40
CA ASP A 318 25.30 -20.05 -12.43
C ASP A 318 25.90 -20.00 -13.85
N LYS A 319 27.14 -19.51 -14.04
CA LYS A 319 27.77 -19.41 -15.37
C LYS A 319 28.77 -20.52 -15.73
N ASP A 320 29.16 -21.39 -14.79
CA ASP A 320 30.24 -22.38 -15.05
C ASP A 320 29.75 -23.81 -15.38
N ASP A 321 28.47 -24.15 -15.31
CA ASP A 321 28.01 -25.53 -15.56
C ASP A 321 27.48 -25.80 -16.98
N LYS A 322 27.69 -24.91 -17.96
CA LYS A 322 27.29 -25.15 -19.39
C LYS A 322 28.43 -25.21 -20.41
N LYS A 323 29.65 -25.61 -20.02
CA LYS A 323 30.76 -25.79 -20.96
C LYS A 323 31.53 -27.10 -20.80
N GLU A 324 30.87 -28.21 -20.54
CA GLU A 324 31.49 -29.53 -20.76
C GLU A 324 30.42 -30.55 -21.15
N ASN A 325 29.97 -30.53 -22.43
CA ASN A 325 29.36 -31.69 -23.10
C ASN A 325 29.10 -31.40 -24.62
N GLU A 326 30.07 -30.85 -25.31
CA GLU A 326 30.10 -30.97 -26.78
C GLU A 326 31.50 -31.40 -27.22
N GLY A 327 31.73 -32.68 -27.28
CA GLY A 327 32.99 -33.17 -27.82
C GLY A 327 33.16 -34.66 -27.58
N ASN A 328 32.35 -35.52 -28.25
CA ASN A 328 32.81 -36.86 -28.67
C ASN A 328 31.67 -37.65 -29.33
N GLU A 329 31.38 -37.34 -30.58
CA GLU A 329 30.80 -38.32 -31.52
C GLU A 329 31.20 -37.97 -32.94
N LYS A 330 32.42 -38.37 -33.32
CA LYS A 330 32.78 -38.68 -34.67
C LYS A 330 33.96 -39.64 -34.63
N LYS A 331 33.66 -40.94 -34.78
CA LYS A 331 34.47 -41.97 -35.50
C LYS A 331 34.05 -43.37 -35.01
N LYS A 332 33.13 -43.99 -35.69
CA LYS A 332 33.28 -45.24 -36.42
C LYS A 332 31.94 -45.61 -37.08
#